data_336ea22ed7c89fff4dea9d52767d13c5
#
_entry.id   336ea22ed7c89fff4dea9d52767d13c5
#
_cell.length_a   1.000
_cell.length_b   1.000
_cell.length_c   1.000
_cell.angle_alpha   90.00
_cell.angle_beta   90.00
_cell.angle_gamma   90.00
#
_symmetry.space_group_name_H-M   'P 1'
#
loop_
_entity.id
_entity.type
_entity.pdbx_description
1 polymer ?
#
loop_
_entity_poly.entity_id
_entity_poly.type
_entity_poly.pdbx_seq_one_letter_code
_entity_poly.pdbx_strand_id
1 'polypeptide(L)'
;MAVPSWTQNSGYKLGTLQERVTTSITLPIAPGTASGTGFDPSTTAISLPAQTRLQNSSTINITKTWTQGGTPETYTYPMAIRVPTIPTLLNKRVPVAILLHGSGGNGANEINEWQNYLGDHILIAPTGYNNAWNVAHETTKAPDIEMLTDLITLLKDFVNVDNTKIRIIGFSNGAALANRAYVQIDDTALDTIVTNGTQFFNPMVRNSTFYIPSGETGITNAEYNTAKTPLQGRRFLNIHGENDTVIPYAGGSHAFGYTFLSAQQSVFEVAKSQGYTGGVIPDAGGVYYGITGVYYYSYLAGQVIHYKTPAAHDVTNYMKEITSNYLTYTQSSAPDIFLESGSVTSINLNTDVITLISGE
;
A
#
# COMPACT_ATOMS: atom_id res chain seq x y z
N MET A 1 -31.48 -27.01 6.63
CA MET A 1 -30.40 -27.78 5.97
C MET A 1 -29.12 -26.99 6.16
N ALA A 2 -28.16 -27.60 6.84
CA ALA A 2 -26.86 -26.97 6.97
C ALA A 2 -26.26 -26.88 5.55
N VAL A 3 -25.86 -25.70 5.15
CA VAL A 3 -25.02 -25.52 3.95
C VAL A 3 -23.82 -26.41 4.15
N PRO A 4 -23.49 -27.34 3.23
CA PRO A 4 -22.28 -28.11 3.35
C PRO A 4 -21.15 -27.11 3.42
N SER A 5 -20.47 -27.06 4.55
CA SER A 5 -19.34 -26.17 4.65
C SER A 5 -18.19 -26.84 3.92
N TRP A 6 -17.99 -26.49 2.69
CA TRP A 6 -16.78 -26.85 1.92
C TRP A 6 -15.51 -26.53 2.66
N THR A 7 -15.60 -25.60 3.64
CA THR A 7 -14.55 -25.28 4.59
C THR A 7 -14.19 -26.44 5.52
N GLN A 8 -15.00 -27.51 5.57
CA GLN A 8 -14.70 -28.65 6.44
C GLN A 8 -13.91 -29.76 5.74
N ASN A 9 -13.78 -29.70 4.44
CA ASN A 9 -13.04 -30.71 3.69
C ASN A 9 -11.70 -30.14 3.22
N SER A 10 -10.77 -30.10 4.15
CA SER A 10 -9.37 -29.76 3.90
C SER A 10 -8.63 -30.72 2.95
N GLY A 11 -9.33 -31.61 2.27
CA GLY A 11 -8.79 -32.63 1.41
C GLY A 11 -9.11 -32.49 -0.06
N TYR A 12 -9.91 -31.52 -0.47
CA TYR A 12 -10.21 -31.33 -1.88
C TYR A 12 -9.04 -30.74 -2.63
N LYS A 13 -8.40 -31.60 -3.36
CA LYS A 13 -7.40 -31.22 -4.37
C LYS A 13 -8.05 -31.33 -5.72
N LEU A 14 -8.50 -30.25 -6.23
CA LEU A 14 -8.92 -30.13 -7.63
C LEU A 14 -7.67 -29.86 -8.46
N GLY A 15 -6.87 -30.88 -8.74
CA GLY A 15 -5.68 -30.66 -9.52
C GLY A 15 -4.93 -29.39 -9.16
N THR A 16 -4.86 -28.41 -10.01
CA THR A 16 -4.32 -27.08 -9.75
C THR A 16 -5.32 -26.12 -9.11
N LEU A 17 -6.61 -26.44 -9.12
CA LEU A 17 -7.67 -25.67 -8.46
C LEU A 17 -7.93 -26.30 -7.11
N GLN A 18 -7.16 -25.91 -6.14
CA GLN A 18 -7.44 -26.29 -4.78
C GLN A 18 -8.52 -25.40 -4.17
N GLU A 19 -9.54 -26.06 -3.72
CA GLU A 19 -10.26 -25.80 -2.50
C GLU A 19 -10.97 -24.49 -2.34
N ARG A 20 -10.93 -23.59 -3.28
CA ARG A 20 -11.62 -22.35 -3.05
C ARG A 20 -12.22 -21.77 -4.28
N VAL A 21 -13.29 -22.32 -4.58
CA VAL A 21 -14.38 -21.45 -5.00
C VAL A 21 -14.81 -20.72 -3.74
N THR A 22 -14.33 -19.51 -3.58
CA THR A 22 -14.84 -18.65 -2.53
C THR A 22 -16.34 -18.49 -2.74
N THR A 23 -17.07 -18.31 -1.67
CA THR A 23 -18.49 -17.96 -1.62
C THR A 23 -18.89 -16.76 -2.50
N SER A 24 -17.99 -16.19 -3.24
CA SER A 24 -18.24 -15.13 -4.22
C SER A 24 -18.69 -15.60 -5.58
N ILE A 25 -18.66 -16.91 -5.89
CA ILE A 25 -19.54 -17.40 -6.93
C ILE A 25 -20.93 -17.52 -6.30
N THR A 26 -21.60 -16.40 -6.18
CA THR A 26 -23.03 -16.38 -5.99
C THR A 26 -23.59 -16.89 -7.31
N LEU A 27 -23.68 -18.21 -7.42
CA LEU A 27 -24.54 -18.76 -8.44
C LEU A 27 -25.92 -18.17 -8.17
N PRO A 28 -26.59 -17.61 -9.15
CA PRO A 28 -28.00 -17.32 -9.02
C PRO A 28 -28.76 -18.65 -9.02
N ILE A 29 -28.51 -19.46 -8.01
CA ILE A 29 -29.39 -20.58 -7.70
C ILE A 29 -30.56 -19.91 -7.01
N ALA A 30 -31.63 -19.75 -7.74
CA ALA A 30 -32.89 -19.33 -7.13
C ALA A 30 -33.15 -20.30 -5.97
N PRO A 31 -33.23 -19.80 -4.72
CA PRO A 31 -33.53 -20.67 -3.61
C PRO A 31 -34.93 -21.22 -3.84
N GLY A 32 -35.06 -22.50 -3.97
CA GLY A 32 -36.23 -23.19 -3.58
C GLY A 32 -37.30 -23.44 -4.60
N THR A 33 -37.04 -23.54 -5.85
CA THR A 33 -37.92 -24.27 -6.74
C THR A 33 -37.24 -25.55 -7.24
N ALA A 34 -36.73 -26.29 -6.32
CA ALA A 34 -36.35 -27.67 -6.56
C ALA A 34 -37.60 -28.58 -6.68
N SER A 35 -38.61 -28.16 -7.40
CA SER A 35 -39.54 -29.11 -7.99
C SER A 35 -39.04 -29.41 -9.38
N GLY A 36 -38.08 -30.19 -9.44
CA GLY A 36 -37.82 -31.26 -10.35
C GLY A 36 -37.91 -31.05 -11.85
N THR A 37 -37.82 -29.89 -12.41
CA THR A 37 -37.72 -29.75 -13.86
C THR A 37 -36.55 -28.86 -14.24
N GLY A 38 -35.40 -29.53 -14.30
CA GLY A 38 -34.49 -29.24 -15.36
C GLY A 38 -33.62 -28.02 -15.26
N PHE A 39 -32.96 -27.72 -14.10
CA PHE A 39 -31.68 -27.09 -14.21
C PHE A 39 -30.66 -28.19 -14.55
N ASP A 40 -30.21 -28.21 -15.77
CA ASP A 40 -29.06 -29.02 -16.16
C ASP A 40 -27.81 -28.17 -16.02
N PRO A 41 -27.02 -28.36 -14.94
CA PRO A 41 -25.82 -27.58 -14.73
C PRO A 41 -24.73 -27.83 -15.77
N SER A 42 -24.88 -28.93 -16.53
CA SER A 42 -23.90 -29.29 -17.55
C SER A 42 -23.97 -28.42 -18.82
N THR A 43 -25.03 -27.63 -18.97
CA THR A 43 -25.25 -26.83 -20.19
C THR A 43 -25.14 -25.33 -19.97
N THR A 44 -24.98 -24.86 -18.72
CA THR A 44 -24.88 -23.44 -18.43
C THR A 44 -23.43 -23.00 -18.43
N ALA A 45 -22.99 -22.40 -19.51
CA ALA A 45 -21.70 -21.73 -19.54
C ALA A 45 -21.79 -20.42 -18.74
N ILE A 46 -20.99 -20.30 -17.71
CA ILE A 46 -20.79 -19.03 -16.99
C ILE A 46 -19.58 -18.36 -17.62
N SER A 47 -19.81 -17.30 -18.38
CA SER A 47 -18.73 -16.45 -18.86
C SER A 47 -18.34 -15.48 -17.73
N LEU A 48 -17.16 -15.65 -17.17
CA LEU A 48 -16.57 -14.68 -16.27
C LEU A 48 -15.93 -13.56 -17.10
N PRO A 49 -16.03 -12.28 -16.67
CA PRO A 49 -15.31 -11.22 -17.34
C PRO A 49 -13.81 -11.53 -17.34
N ALA A 50 -13.16 -11.22 -18.45
CA ALA A 50 -11.71 -11.36 -18.55
C ALA A 50 -11.05 -10.53 -17.43
N GLN A 51 -10.34 -11.22 -16.56
CA GLN A 51 -9.62 -10.57 -15.45
C GLN A 51 -8.16 -10.42 -15.85
N THR A 52 -7.64 -9.22 -15.70
CA THR A 52 -6.25 -8.93 -16.07
C THR A 52 -5.34 -9.18 -14.88
N ARG A 53 -4.28 -9.95 -15.11
CA ARG A 53 -3.21 -10.17 -14.14
C ARG A 53 -2.10 -9.16 -14.34
N LEU A 54 -1.64 -8.54 -13.25
CA LEU A 54 -0.43 -7.72 -13.28
C LEU A 54 0.80 -8.63 -13.44
N GLN A 55 1.68 -8.28 -14.38
CA GLN A 55 2.90 -9.02 -14.72
C GLN A 55 4.10 -8.05 -14.76
N ASN A 56 5.31 -8.60 -14.75
CA ASN A 56 6.53 -7.80 -14.93
C ASN A 56 6.56 -7.04 -16.28
N SER A 57 5.87 -7.56 -17.29
CA SER A 57 5.72 -6.94 -18.61
C SER A 57 4.53 -5.98 -18.71
N SER A 58 3.73 -5.85 -17.68
CA SER A 58 2.58 -4.94 -17.68
C SER A 58 3.05 -3.49 -17.75
N THR A 59 2.28 -2.67 -18.45
CA THR A 59 2.49 -1.22 -18.52
C THR A 59 1.36 -0.52 -17.78
N ILE A 60 1.72 0.31 -16.83
CA ILE A 60 0.80 1.22 -16.13
C ILE A 60 1.11 2.63 -16.60
N ASN A 61 0.14 3.28 -17.25
CA ASN A 61 0.26 4.64 -17.73
C ASN A 61 -0.68 5.54 -16.94
N ILE A 62 -0.11 6.40 -16.10
CA ILE A 62 -0.83 7.46 -15.42
C ILE A 62 -0.25 8.78 -15.91
N THR A 63 -1.07 9.55 -16.61
CA THR A 63 -0.69 10.85 -17.15
C THR A 63 -1.44 11.94 -16.39
N LYS A 64 -0.72 12.95 -15.96
CA LYS A 64 -1.28 14.13 -15.31
C LYS A 64 -0.90 15.38 -16.08
N THR A 65 -1.79 16.36 -16.04
CA THR A 65 -1.58 17.69 -16.62
C THR A 65 -1.85 18.73 -15.55
N TRP A 66 -0.97 19.71 -15.44
CA TRP A 66 -1.09 20.80 -14.48
C TRP A 66 -0.48 22.09 -15.03
N THR A 67 -0.61 23.18 -14.29
CA THR A 67 0.07 24.44 -14.63
C THR A 67 1.22 24.66 -13.64
N GLN A 68 2.42 24.86 -14.17
CA GLN A 68 3.62 25.15 -13.38
C GLN A 68 4.25 26.45 -13.87
N GLY A 69 4.36 27.44 -12.98
CA GLY A 69 4.92 28.75 -13.33
C GLY A 69 4.17 29.45 -14.48
N GLY A 70 2.88 29.19 -14.66
CA GLY A 70 2.07 29.72 -15.75
C GLY A 70 2.13 28.91 -17.06
N THR A 71 2.92 27.84 -17.11
CA THR A 71 3.07 26.97 -18.28
C THR A 71 2.31 25.65 -18.04
N PRO A 72 1.48 25.20 -19.00
CA PRO A 72 0.90 23.86 -18.95
C PRO A 72 1.98 22.78 -19.07
N GLU A 73 1.96 21.82 -18.16
CA GLU A 73 2.85 20.66 -18.13
C GLU A 73 2.02 19.38 -18.26
N THR A 74 2.59 18.38 -18.90
CA THR A 74 2.01 17.04 -19.00
C THR A 74 3.09 16.01 -18.75
N TYR A 75 2.81 15.06 -17.85
CA TYR A 75 3.76 14.01 -17.51
C TYR A 75 3.09 12.67 -17.36
N THR A 76 3.64 11.67 -18.05
CA THR A 76 3.29 10.27 -17.84
C THR A 76 4.32 9.68 -16.90
N TYR A 77 3.89 9.26 -15.70
CA TYR A 77 4.80 8.73 -14.68
C TYR A 77 5.37 7.39 -15.14
N PRO A 78 6.70 7.26 -15.32
CA PRO A 78 7.32 5.96 -15.56
C PRO A 78 7.11 5.06 -14.34
N MET A 79 6.62 3.83 -14.56
CA MET A 79 6.35 2.85 -13.51
C MET A 79 7.29 1.67 -13.66
N ALA A 80 8.19 1.47 -12.69
CA ALA A 80 8.90 0.21 -12.57
C ALA A 80 8.01 -0.81 -11.84
N ILE A 81 7.94 -2.05 -12.34
CA ILE A 81 7.05 -3.09 -11.84
C ILE A 81 7.86 -4.36 -11.58
N ARG A 82 7.65 -4.98 -10.42
CA ARG A 82 8.14 -6.31 -10.10
C ARG A 82 7.02 -7.13 -9.47
N VAL A 83 6.67 -8.23 -10.11
CA VAL A 83 5.70 -9.20 -9.59
C VAL A 83 6.46 -10.41 -9.05
N PRO A 84 6.13 -10.92 -7.85
CA PRO A 84 6.78 -12.10 -7.29
C PRO A 84 6.60 -13.32 -8.21
N THR A 85 7.68 -14.09 -8.37
CA THR A 85 7.68 -15.36 -9.13
C THR A 85 7.67 -16.57 -8.21
N ILE A 86 7.43 -16.39 -6.92
CA ILE A 86 7.42 -17.46 -5.92
C ILE A 86 6.26 -18.42 -6.24
N PRO A 87 6.53 -19.73 -6.46
CA PRO A 87 5.49 -20.68 -6.88
C PRO A 87 4.27 -20.73 -5.97
N THR A 88 4.46 -20.55 -4.66
CA THR A 88 3.38 -20.53 -3.67
C THR A 88 2.47 -19.30 -3.76
N LEU A 89 2.87 -18.29 -4.51
CA LEU A 89 2.12 -17.04 -4.70
C LEU A 89 1.51 -16.89 -6.09
N LEU A 90 1.81 -17.81 -7.02
CA LEU A 90 1.39 -17.67 -8.42
C LEU A 90 -0.13 -17.56 -8.61
N ASN A 91 -0.90 -18.21 -7.74
CA ASN A 91 -2.36 -18.23 -7.80
C ASN A 91 -2.99 -17.55 -6.57
N LYS A 92 -2.31 -16.56 -6.01
CA LYS A 92 -2.79 -15.84 -4.84
C LYS A 92 -2.82 -14.35 -5.11
N ARG A 93 -3.70 -13.67 -4.42
CA ARG A 93 -3.62 -12.23 -4.28
C ARG A 93 -2.48 -11.91 -3.33
N VAL A 94 -1.64 -10.98 -3.72
CA VAL A 94 -0.49 -10.56 -2.93
C VAL A 94 -0.54 -9.06 -2.66
N PRO A 95 -0.01 -8.62 -1.53
CA PRO A 95 0.01 -7.21 -1.21
C PRO A 95 0.87 -6.43 -2.22
N VAL A 96 0.59 -5.15 -2.37
CA VAL A 96 1.37 -4.22 -3.19
C VAL A 96 2.16 -3.29 -2.29
N ALA A 97 3.42 -3.05 -2.62
CA ALA A 97 4.21 -1.96 -2.08
C ALA A 97 4.51 -0.93 -3.18
N ILE A 98 3.98 0.27 -3.03
CA ILE A 98 4.31 1.44 -3.85
C ILE A 98 5.54 2.08 -3.23
N LEU A 99 6.63 2.18 -3.99
CA LEU A 99 7.93 2.66 -3.54
C LEU A 99 8.18 4.07 -4.06
N LEU A 100 8.41 5.02 -3.16
CA LEU A 100 8.60 6.44 -3.49
C LEU A 100 10.05 6.84 -3.20
N HIS A 101 10.79 7.14 -4.25
CA HIS A 101 12.21 7.50 -4.20
C HIS A 101 12.47 8.84 -3.50
N GLY A 102 13.66 9.04 -2.99
CA GLY A 102 14.16 10.34 -2.53
C GLY A 102 14.39 11.31 -3.69
N SER A 103 14.60 12.59 -3.38
CA SER A 103 14.88 13.62 -4.39
C SER A 103 16.10 13.23 -5.25
N GLY A 104 15.97 13.33 -6.58
CA GLY A 104 16.97 12.91 -7.55
C GLY A 104 16.97 11.41 -7.89
N GLY A 105 16.13 10.60 -7.22
CA GLY A 105 16.02 9.17 -7.45
C GLY A 105 15.10 8.79 -8.62
N ASN A 106 14.80 7.51 -8.75
CA ASN A 106 13.87 6.97 -9.73
C ASN A 106 13.30 5.62 -9.29
N GLY A 107 12.18 5.21 -9.89
CA GLY A 107 11.49 3.98 -9.51
C GLY A 107 12.29 2.70 -9.76
N ALA A 108 13.11 2.63 -10.81
CA ALA A 108 13.90 1.42 -11.11
C ALA A 108 14.92 1.13 -10.00
N ASN A 109 15.55 2.17 -9.45
CA ASN A 109 16.46 2.04 -8.33
C ASN A 109 15.74 1.56 -7.08
N GLU A 110 14.54 2.08 -6.79
CA GLU A 110 13.73 1.61 -5.64
C GLU A 110 13.39 0.12 -5.75
N ILE A 111 13.02 -0.38 -6.92
CA ILE A 111 12.79 -1.82 -7.12
C ILE A 111 14.07 -2.61 -6.76
N ASN A 112 15.23 -2.18 -7.23
CA ASN A 112 16.50 -2.85 -6.94
C ASN A 112 16.83 -2.88 -5.44
N GLU A 113 16.54 -1.78 -4.74
CA GLU A 113 16.79 -1.66 -3.30
C GLU A 113 15.87 -2.54 -2.45
N TRP A 114 14.61 -2.73 -2.86
CA TRP A 114 13.60 -3.37 -2.03
C TRP A 114 13.25 -4.81 -2.41
N GLN A 115 13.56 -5.27 -3.63
CA GLN A 115 13.10 -6.56 -4.14
C GLN A 115 13.55 -7.77 -3.30
N ASN A 116 14.68 -7.68 -2.61
CA ASN A 116 15.20 -8.76 -1.77
C ASN A 116 14.58 -8.79 -0.37
N TYR A 117 13.95 -7.69 0.05
CA TYR A 117 13.31 -7.55 1.36
C TYR A 117 11.79 -7.76 1.30
N LEU A 118 11.17 -7.47 0.17
CA LEU A 118 9.74 -7.55 -0.07
C LEU A 118 9.41 -8.58 -1.16
N GLY A 119 10.01 -9.76 -1.05
CA GLY A 119 9.88 -10.83 -2.04
C GLY A 119 8.46 -11.35 -2.23
N ASP A 120 7.59 -11.18 -1.26
CA ASP A 120 6.19 -11.58 -1.22
C ASP A 120 5.21 -10.48 -1.66
N HIS A 121 5.71 -9.31 -2.07
CA HIS A 121 4.92 -8.17 -2.54
C HIS A 121 5.06 -7.97 -4.05
N ILE A 122 4.02 -7.48 -4.68
CA ILE A 122 4.13 -6.75 -5.95
C ILE A 122 4.74 -5.39 -5.62
N LEU A 123 5.83 -5.05 -6.29
CA LEU A 123 6.47 -3.75 -6.14
C LEU A 123 6.12 -2.87 -7.34
N ILE A 124 5.65 -1.67 -7.06
CA ILE A 124 5.38 -0.63 -8.06
C ILE A 124 6.15 0.61 -7.64
N ALA A 125 7.00 1.11 -8.51
CA ALA A 125 7.81 2.27 -8.20
C ALA A 125 7.68 3.33 -9.30
N PRO A 126 6.85 4.36 -9.09
CA PRO A 126 6.78 5.49 -10.00
C PRO A 126 8.05 6.34 -9.92
N THR A 127 8.35 7.04 -11.02
CA THR A 127 9.36 8.11 -11.03
C THR A 127 8.65 9.45 -11.06
N GLY A 128 8.95 10.33 -10.12
CA GLY A 128 8.36 11.66 -10.02
C GLY A 128 8.84 12.61 -11.11
N TYR A 129 8.04 13.64 -11.42
CA TYR A 129 8.41 14.69 -12.36
C TYR A 129 9.69 15.41 -11.88
N ASN A 130 10.67 15.52 -12.77
CA ASN A 130 12.01 16.04 -12.44
C ASN A 130 12.71 15.28 -11.30
N ASN A 131 12.42 13.97 -11.16
CA ASN A 131 12.97 13.10 -10.11
C ASN A 131 12.69 13.61 -8.68
N ALA A 132 11.55 14.25 -8.48
CA ALA A 132 11.13 14.79 -7.19
C ALA A 132 9.60 14.69 -7.03
N TRP A 133 9.13 14.86 -5.81
CA TRP A 133 7.71 14.85 -5.46
C TRP A 133 7.28 16.21 -4.93
N ASN A 134 6.11 16.65 -5.34
CA ASN A 134 5.50 17.88 -4.85
C ASN A 134 5.00 17.71 -3.40
N VAL A 135 5.70 18.31 -2.48
CA VAL A 135 5.27 18.34 -1.07
C VAL A 135 4.81 19.75 -0.67
N ALA A 136 5.66 20.76 -0.87
CA ALA A 136 5.33 22.18 -0.66
C ALA A 136 6.33 23.13 -1.32
N HIS A 137 7.62 23.01 -0.98
CA HIS A 137 8.68 23.95 -1.40
C HIS A 137 9.46 23.49 -2.63
N GLU A 138 9.22 22.29 -3.10
CA GLU A 138 9.87 21.72 -4.29
C GLU A 138 9.55 22.55 -5.54
N THR A 139 10.45 22.51 -6.51
CA THR A 139 10.25 23.15 -7.81
C THR A 139 9.15 22.48 -8.62
N THR A 140 9.00 21.16 -8.47
CA THR A 140 7.89 20.43 -9.10
C THR A 140 6.56 20.79 -8.43
N LYS A 141 5.52 20.96 -9.24
CA LYS A 141 4.13 21.16 -8.80
C LYS A 141 3.20 20.09 -9.38
N ALA A 142 3.78 18.94 -9.74
CA ALA A 142 3.03 17.81 -10.25
C ALA A 142 1.97 17.32 -9.25
N PRO A 143 0.79 16.86 -9.71
CA PRO A 143 -0.28 16.38 -8.84
C PRO A 143 -0.03 14.91 -8.38
N ASP A 144 0.99 14.73 -7.56
CA ASP A 144 1.49 13.40 -7.17
C ASP A 144 0.50 12.62 -6.28
N ILE A 145 -0.31 13.29 -5.46
CA ILE A 145 -1.36 12.62 -4.67
C ILE A 145 -2.48 12.12 -5.58
N GLU A 146 -2.85 12.87 -6.60
CA GLU A 146 -3.82 12.40 -7.61
C GLU A 146 -3.27 11.21 -8.39
N MET A 147 -1.98 11.23 -8.75
CA MET A 147 -1.31 10.08 -9.38
C MET A 147 -1.37 8.85 -8.49
N LEU A 148 -1.05 8.97 -7.19
CA LEU A 148 -1.13 7.86 -6.24
C LEU A 148 -2.56 7.34 -6.08
N THR A 149 -3.55 8.22 -6.06
CA THR A 149 -4.97 7.86 -5.95
C THR A 149 -5.42 7.06 -7.18
N ASP A 150 -5.05 7.51 -8.39
CA ASP A 150 -5.34 6.79 -9.62
C ASP A 150 -4.63 5.43 -9.66
N LEU A 151 -3.36 5.38 -9.22
CA LEU A 151 -2.60 4.14 -9.15
C LEU A 151 -3.26 3.13 -8.21
N ILE A 152 -3.65 3.54 -6.99
CA ILE A 152 -4.35 2.68 -6.04
C ILE A 152 -5.67 2.18 -6.65
N THR A 153 -6.41 3.03 -7.32
CA THR A 153 -7.67 2.66 -7.97
C THR A 153 -7.44 1.63 -9.06
N LEU A 154 -6.46 1.85 -9.94
CA LEU A 154 -6.12 0.94 -11.02
C LEU A 154 -5.63 -0.42 -10.50
N LEU A 155 -4.82 -0.43 -9.45
CA LEU A 155 -4.27 -1.66 -8.87
C LEU A 155 -5.35 -2.61 -8.35
N LYS A 156 -6.47 -2.10 -7.91
CA LYS A 156 -7.60 -2.92 -7.41
C LYS A 156 -8.28 -3.75 -8.50
N ASP A 157 -8.08 -3.40 -9.76
CA ASP A 157 -8.66 -4.11 -10.91
C ASP A 157 -7.87 -5.37 -11.30
N PHE A 158 -6.64 -5.52 -10.80
CA PHE A 158 -5.82 -6.70 -11.10
C PHE A 158 -6.14 -7.87 -10.17
N VAL A 159 -6.35 -9.05 -10.75
CA VAL A 159 -6.80 -10.25 -10.01
C VAL A 159 -5.79 -10.78 -9.00
N ASN A 160 -4.52 -10.56 -9.21
CA ASN A 160 -3.44 -11.00 -8.32
C ASN A 160 -3.04 -9.94 -7.29
N VAL A 161 -3.75 -8.83 -7.21
CA VAL A 161 -3.55 -7.79 -6.20
C VAL A 161 -4.48 -8.05 -5.02
N ASP A 162 -3.94 -8.06 -3.81
CA ASP A 162 -4.74 -7.96 -2.58
C ASP A 162 -5.20 -6.50 -2.43
N ASN A 163 -6.42 -6.25 -2.87
CA ASN A 163 -7.01 -4.91 -2.87
C ASN A 163 -7.35 -4.37 -1.47
N THR A 164 -6.95 -5.05 -0.43
CA THR A 164 -7.03 -4.60 0.98
C THR A 164 -5.64 -4.33 1.58
N LYS A 165 -4.57 -4.55 0.80
CA LYS A 165 -3.17 -4.50 1.26
C LYS A 165 -2.29 -3.74 0.26
N ILE A 166 -2.65 -2.50 -0.01
CA ILE A 166 -1.79 -1.57 -0.76
C ILE A 166 -1.04 -0.71 0.26
N ARG A 167 0.28 -0.63 0.10
CA ARG A 167 1.20 -0.01 1.04
C ARG A 167 2.06 1.01 0.32
N ILE A 168 2.40 2.08 1.00
CA ILE A 168 3.34 3.09 0.47
C ILE A 168 4.58 3.09 1.36
N ILE A 169 5.74 2.99 0.74
CA ILE A 169 7.05 3.11 1.38
C ILE A 169 7.79 4.26 0.72
N GLY A 170 8.21 5.25 1.50
CA GLY A 170 8.94 6.40 0.98
C GLY A 170 10.25 6.64 1.71
N PHE A 171 11.21 7.23 1.00
CA PHE A 171 12.45 7.75 1.56
C PHE A 171 12.59 9.24 1.28
N SER A 172 13.04 10.02 2.28
CA SER A 172 13.34 11.46 2.13
C SER A 172 12.15 12.23 1.52
N ASN A 173 12.28 12.86 0.36
CA ASN A 173 11.21 13.53 -0.36
C ASN A 173 10.03 12.57 -0.67
N GLY A 174 10.31 11.28 -0.99
CA GLY A 174 9.27 10.26 -1.15
C GLY A 174 8.56 9.92 0.16
N ALA A 175 9.24 9.98 1.31
CA ALA A 175 8.61 9.83 2.61
C ALA A 175 7.72 11.03 2.97
N ALA A 176 8.11 12.23 2.54
CA ALA A 176 7.26 13.41 2.68
C ALA A 176 5.97 13.29 1.84
N LEU A 177 6.06 12.73 0.62
CA LEU A 177 4.86 12.40 -0.16
C LEU A 177 4.03 11.30 0.51
N ALA A 178 4.67 10.28 1.10
CA ALA A 178 3.97 9.24 1.86
C ALA A 178 3.22 9.83 3.08
N ASN A 179 3.80 10.82 3.76
CA ASN A 179 3.12 11.60 4.81
C ASN A 179 1.90 12.34 4.27
N ARG A 180 1.99 12.94 3.08
CA ARG A 180 0.83 13.53 2.41
C ARG A 180 -0.24 12.50 2.10
N ALA A 181 0.16 11.35 1.54
CA ALA A 181 -0.76 10.26 1.22
C ALA A 181 -1.49 9.73 2.46
N TYR A 182 -0.80 9.63 3.61
CA TYR A 182 -1.42 9.29 4.89
C TYR A 182 -2.61 10.17 5.25
N VAL A 183 -2.48 11.47 5.01
CA VAL A 183 -3.51 12.45 5.36
C VAL A 183 -4.57 12.61 4.28
N GLN A 184 -4.17 12.56 2.99
CA GLN A 184 -5.02 12.99 1.88
C GLN A 184 -5.80 11.87 1.20
N ILE A 185 -5.29 10.64 1.21
CA ILE A 185 -5.92 9.52 0.52
C ILE A 185 -6.89 8.79 1.45
N ASP A 186 -8.17 8.78 1.12
CA ASP A 186 -9.23 8.13 1.92
C ASP A 186 -9.55 6.70 1.46
N ASP A 187 -8.74 6.09 0.59
CA ASP A 187 -8.97 4.72 0.12
C ASP A 187 -8.54 3.70 1.18
N THR A 188 -9.46 2.83 1.60
CA THR A 188 -9.22 1.80 2.62
C THR A 188 -8.28 0.68 2.14
N ALA A 189 -8.07 0.54 0.83
CA ALA A 189 -7.07 -0.36 0.28
C ALA A 189 -5.65 0.01 0.70
N LEU A 190 -5.40 1.33 0.92
CA LEU A 190 -4.13 1.82 1.45
C LEU A 190 -4.08 1.56 2.96
N ASP A 191 -3.57 0.38 3.32
CA ASP A 191 -3.57 -0.13 4.71
C ASP A 191 -2.37 0.33 5.54
N THR A 192 -1.23 0.61 4.91
CA THR A 192 0.01 0.91 5.62
C THR A 192 0.84 1.98 4.93
N ILE A 193 1.37 2.89 5.71
CA ILE A 193 2.38 3.88 5.30
C ILE A 193 3.69 3.61 6.04
N VAL A 194 4.80 3.62 5.30
CA VAL A 194 6.16 3.55 5.85
C VAL A 194 6.95 4.77 5.38
N THR A 195 7.57 5.46 6.31
CA THR A 195 8.38 6.64 6.04
C THR A 195 9.79 6.47 6.60
N ASN A 196 10.78 6.70 5.75
CA ASN A 196 12.18 6.64 6.12
C ASN A 196 12.84 8.04 5.96
N GLY A 197 13.45 8.54 7.01
CA GLY A 197 14.24 9.77 6.99
C GLY A 197 13.43 11.05 6.73
N THR A 198 12.11 11.08 7.02
CA THR A 198 11.31 12.31 7.00
C THR A 198 10.11 12.19 7.93
N GLN A 199 9.84 13.24 8.64
CA GLN A 199 8.69 13.45 9.52
C GLN A 199 7.73 14.51 8.97
N PHE A 200 6.60 14.73 9.63
CA PHE A 200 5.69 15.82 9.31
C PHE A 200 6.31 17.18 9.60
N PHE A 201 5.89 18.20 8.87
CA PHE A 201 6.28 19.57 9.12
C PHE A 201 5.07 20.43 9.55
N ASN A 202 5.34 21.54 10.24
CA ASN A 202 4.32 22.36 10.90
C ASN A 202 3.09 22.72 10.05
N PRO A 203 3.20 23.12 8.78
CA PRO A 203 2.03 23.35 7.96
C PRO A 203 1.09 22.14 7.81
N MET A 204 1.63 20.92 7.83
CA MET A 204 0.82 19.69 7.72
C MET A 204 0.13 19.31 9.03
N VAL A 205 0.74 19.65 10.18
CA VAL A 205 0.20 19.32 11.51
C VAL A 205 0.37 20.50 12.45
N ARG A 206 -0.74 21.03 12.94
CA ARG A 206 -0.77 22.14 13.90
C ARG A 206 -1.79 21.84 15.00
N ASN A 207 -1.39 21.95 16.26
CA ASN A 207 -2.27 21.72 17.41
C ASN A 207 -3.03 20.39 17.31
N SER A 208 -2.32 19.32 16.94
CA SER A 208 -2.87 17.97 16.73
C SER A 208 -3.95 17.86 15.66
N THR A 209 -4.06 18.86 14.79
CA THR A 209 -4.93 18.83 13.60
C THR A 209 -4.07 18.70 12.36
N PHE A 210 -4.42 17.74 11.50
CA PHE A 210 -3.80 17.59 10.19
C PHE A 210 -4.44 18.52 9.18
N TYR A 211 -3.64 18.98 8.23
CA TYR A 211 -4.07 19.88 7.17
C TYR A 211 -3.59 19.38 5.81
N ILE A 212 -4.37 19.68 4.79
CA ILE A 212 -4.06 19.43 3.40
C ILE A 212 -4.05 20.74 2.62
N PRO A 213 -3.39 20.79 1.45
CA PRO A 213 -3.52 21.89 0.53
C PRO A 213 -4.96 22.02 0.04
N SER A 214 -5.41 23.23 -0.29
CA SER A 214 -6.73 23.46 -0.89
C SER A 214 -6.84 22.96 -2.33
N GLY A 215 -5.73 22.56 -2.97
CA GLY A 215 -5.65 21.99 -4.30
C GLY A 215 -4.26 21.42 -4.57
N GLU A 216 -4.15 20.54 -5.56
CA GLU A 216 -2.87 19.96 -5.99
C GLU A 216 -2.15 20.88 -6.98
N THR A 217 -2.88 21.33 -7.98
CA THR A 217 -2.34 22.11 -9.08
C THR A 217 -2.00 23.53 -8.66
N GLY A 218 -0.79 23.97 -8.94
CA GLY A 218 -0.36 25.33 -8.66
C GLY A 218 -0.06 25.63 -7.19
N ILE A 219 0.06 24.61 -6.33
CA ILE A 219 0.48 24.82 -4.94
C ILE A 219 1.83 25.53 -4.93
N THR A 220 1.84 26.71 -4.38
CA THR A 220 3.04 27.42 -4.01
C THR A 220 3.20 27.34 -2.50
N ASN A 221 4.34 26.87 -2.02
CA ASN A 221 4.76 26.99 -0.63
C ASN A 221 3.70 26.75 0.44
N ALA A 222 3.52 25.51 0.85
CA ALA A 222 2.93 25.16 2.13
C ALA A 222 1.51 25.69 2.41
N GLU A 223 0.67 25.82 1.42
CA GLU A 223 -0.74 26.24 1.60
C GLU A 223 -1.61 25.13 2.20
N TYR A 224 -1.15 24.52 3.30
CA TYR A 224 -1.90 23.52 4.05
C TYR A 224 -2.94 24.22 4.93
N ASN A 225 -4.06 24.61 4.35
CA ASN A 225 -5.09 25.45 4.96
C ASN A 225 -6.42 24.73 5.23
N THR A 226 -6.60 23.53 4.72
CA THR A 226 -7.82 22.75 4.89
C THR A 226 -7.61 21.65 5.92
N ALA A 227 -8.33 21.70 7.04
CA ALA A 227 -8.27 20.66 8.06
C ALA A 227 -8.77 19.33 7.53
N LYS A 228 -8.07 18.25 7.85
CA LYS A 228 -8.38 16.90 7.41
C LYS A 228 -8.14 15.89 8.52
N THR A 229 -9.10 15.01 8.76
CA THR A 229 -8.91 13.85 9.64
C THR A 229 -8.38 12.68 8.81
N PRO A 230 -7.20 12.12 9.13
CA PRO A 230 -6.70 10.93 8.46
C PRO A 230 -7.63 9.73 8.62
N LEU A 231 -7.66 8.86 7.62
CA LEU A 231 -8.46 7.64 7.67
C LEU A 231 -8.05 6.77 8.85
N GLN A 232 -9.05 6.27 9.59
CA GLN A 232 -8.84 5.40 10.75
C GLN A 232 -8.47 3.96 10.33
N GLY A 233 -7.77 3.26 11.21
CA GLY A 233 -7.39 1.85 11.02
C GLY A 233 -6.11 1.66 10.21
N ARG A 234 -5.53 2.72 9.66
CA ARG A 234 -4.28 2.65 8.88
C ARG A 234 -3.07 2.41 9.79
N ARG A 235 -2.18 1.51 9.35
CA ARG A 235 -0.90 1.28 10.03
C ARG A 235 0.14 2.31 9.59
N PHE A 236 1.03 2.64 10.49
CA PHE A 236 2.08 3.63 10.21
C PHE A 236 3.41 3.23 10.84
N LEU A 237 4.47 3.19 10.03
CA LEU A 237 5.83 2.98 10.48
C LEU A 237 6.69 4.18 10.07
N ASN A 238 7.41 4.75 11.02
CA ASN A 238 8.47 5.71 10.72
C ASN A 238 9.81 5.17 11.21
N ILE A 239 10.84 5.26 10.39
CA ILE A 239 12.22 4.94 10.74
C ILE A 239 13.08 6.16 10.45
N HIS A 240 13.80 6.66 11.46
CA HIS A 240 14.58 7.88 11.32
C HIS A 240 15.94 7.77 12.01
N GLY A 241 16.97 8.26 11.32
CA GLY A 241 18.32 8.32 11.83
C GLY A 241 18.51 9.45 12.84
N GLU A 242 19.05 9.16 14.03
CA GLU A 242 19.40 10.17 15.03
C GLU A 242 20.51 11.11 14.54
N ASN A 243 21.40 10.59 13.68
CA ASN A 243 22.51 11.34 13.10
C ASN A 243 22.16 11.94 11.71
N ASP A 244 20.88 12.01 11.37
CA ASP A 244 20.43 12.65 10.13
C ASP A 244 20.69 14.15 10.15
N THR A 245 21.57 14.62 9.27
CA THR A 245 21.93 16.04 9.13
C THR A 245 21.19 16.72 7.98
N VAL A 246 20.47 15.95 7.15
CA VAL A 246 19.65 16.48 6.05
C VAL A 246 18.25 16.82 6.55
N ILE A 247 17.60 15.90 7.22
CA ILE A 247 16.32 16.12 7.91
C ILE A 247 16.52 15.78 9.39
N PRO A 248 16.80 16.78 10.24
CA PRO A 248 17.21 16.52 11.61
C PRO A 248 16.15 15.75 12.41
N TYR A 249 16.56 14.70 13.11
CA TYR A 249 15.69 13.87 13.96
C TYR A 249 14.89 14.70 14.97
N ALA A 250 15.55 15.69 15.59
CA ALA A 250 14.92 16.59 16.55
C ALA A 250 13.95 17.60 15.92
N GLY A 251 13.84 17.63 14.60
CA GLY A 251 13.03 18.62 13.89
C GLY A 251 13.66 20.01 13.88
N GLY A 252 12.82 21.02 13.74
CA GLY A 252 13.22 22.43 13.67
C GLY A 252 13.24 22.98 12.24
N SER A 253 13.68 24.24 12.11
CA SER A 253 13.73 24.91 10.82
C SER A 253 14.89 24.38 9.98
N HIS A 254 14.62 24.16 8.69
CA HIS A 254 15.56 23.62 7.74
C HIS A 254 15.78 24.55 6.54
N ALA A 255 16.94 24.44 5.91
CA ALA A 255 17.34 25.29 4.78
C ALA A 255 16.39 25.22 3.57
N PHE A 256 15.60 24.13 3.42
CA PHE A 256 14.58 24.02 2.36
C PHE A 256 13.27 24.76 2.68
N GLY A 257 13.21 25.59 3.71
CA GLY A 257 12.01 26.34 4.07
C GLY A 257 11.01 25.55 4.94
N TYR A 258 11.33 24.33 5.32
CA TYR A 258 10.50 23.51 6.21
C TYR A 258 10.81 23.78 7.68
N THR A 259 9.80 23.69 8.53
CA THR A 259 9.94 23.56 9.98
C THR A 259 9.33 22.21 10.38
N PHE A 260 10.19 21.24 10.59
CA PHE A 260 9.78 19.87 10.91
C PHE A 260 9.40 19.72 12.39
N LEU A 261 8.42 18.88 12.69
CA LEU A 261 8.26 18.30 14.02
C LEU A 261 9.48 17.39 14.31
N SER A 262 9.75 17.08 15.58
CA SER A 262 10.66 15.95 15.83
C SER A 262 10.06 14.65 15.32
N ALA A 263 10.91 13.66 14.98
CA ALA A 263 10.44 12.37 14.49
C ALA A 263 9.48 11.70 15.48
N GLN A 264 9.77 11.72 16.78
CA GLN A 264 8.89 11.19 17.82
C GLN A 264 7.56 11.94 17.90
N GLN A 265 7.59 13.29 17.90
CA GLN A 265 6.36 14.08 17.96
C GLN A 265 5.50 13.83 16.73
N SER A 266 6.11 13.70 15.56
CA SER A 266 5.44 13.40 14.30
C SER A 266 4.64 12.10 14.40
N VAL A 267 5.25 11.01 14.88
CA VAL A 267 4.59 9.72 15.02
C VAL A 267 3.56 9.71 16.14
N PHE A 268 3.79 10.47 17.21
CA PHE A 268 2.79 10.65 18.26
C PHE A 268 1.52 11.32 17.74
N GLU A 269 1.64 12.34 16.86
CA GLU A 269 0.46 12.96 16.23
C GLU A 269 -0.30 11.96 15.36
N VAL A 270 0.42 11.07 14.63
CA VAL A 270 -0.20 9.95 13.91
C VAL A 270 -0.95 9.03 14.88
N ALA A 271 -0.32 8.61 15.98
CA ALA A 271 -0.96 7.73 16.95
C ALA A 271 -2.24 8.35 17.53
N LYS A 272 -2.21 9.65 17.85
CA LYS A 272 -3.40 10.40 18.30
C LYS A 272 -4.51 10.40 17.26
N SER A 273 -4.16 10.62 15.99
CA SER A 273 -5.15 10.59 14.90
C SER A 273 -5.77 9.21 14.71
N GLN A 274 -5.10 8.14 15.13
CA GLN A 274 -5.60 6.77 15.15
C GLN A 274 -6.30 6.37 16.47
N GLY A 275 -6.55 7.32 17.36
CA GLY A 275 -7.31 7.10 18.59
C GLY A 275 -6.47 6.84 19.83
N TYR A 276 -5.15 7.04 19.80
CA TYR A 276 -4.33 6.95 21.00
C TYR A 276 -4.61 8.13 21.94
N THR A 277 -4.90 7.82 23.20
CA THR A 277 -5.28 8.81 24.23
C THR A 277 -4.20 9.05 25.29
N GLY A 278 -3.10 8.29 25.23
CA GLY A 278 -1.98 8.46 26.17
C GLY A 278 -1.07 9.63 25.81
N GLY A 279 -0.02 9.81 26.59
CA GLY A 279 1.04 10.79 26.32
C GLY A 279 2.08 10.28 25.30
N VAL A 280 2.93 11.20 24.83
CA VAL A 280 4.10 10.83 24.03
C VAL A 280 5.02 9.91 24.86
N ILE A 281 5.49 8.82 24.23
CA ILE A 281 6.50 7.95 24.87
C ILE A 281 7.82 8.75 24.90
N PRO A 282 8.40 9.02 26.09
CA PRO A 282 9.64 9.78 26.17
C PRO A 282 10.81 9.01 25.59
N ASP A 283 11.92 9.66 25.28
CA ASP A 283 13.10 9.03 24.70
C ASP A 283 13.62 7.85 25.54
N ALA A 284 13.62 7.98 26.86
CA ALA A 284 13.97 6.90 27.81
C ALA A 284 12.99 5.72 27.81
N GLY A 285 11.81 5.86 27.23
CA GLY A 285 10.80 4.81 27.10
C GLY A 285 10.95 3.97 25.82
N GLY A 286 11.97 4.23 25.01
CA GLY A 286 12.28 3.43 23.84
C GLY A 286 12.69 2.00 24.21
N VAL A 287 12.16 1.03 23.49
CA VAL A 287 12.49 -0.41 23.68
C VAL A 287 13.64 -0.77 22.73
N TYR A 288 14.69 -1.37 23.28
CA TYR A 288 15.85 -1.82 22.50
C TYR A 288 15.45 -2.91 21.50
N TYR A 289 15.81 -2.72 20.25
CA TYR A 289 15.41 -3.65 19.17
C TYR A 289 16.37 -4.84 18.98
N GLY A 290 17.49 -4.89 19.68
CA GLY A 290 18.51 -5.93 19.51
C GLY A 290 19.66 -5.53 18.58
N ILE A 291 19.62 -4.34 17.99
CA ILE A 291 20.69 -3.73 17.18
C ILE A 291 21.19 -2.49 17.94
N THR A 292 22.50 -2.34 18.08
CA THR A 292 23.11 -1.23 18.81
C THR A 292 22.61 0.12 18.31
N GLY A 293 22.08 0.93 19.20
CA GLY A 293 21.54 2.25 18.92
C GLY A 293 20.15 2.27 18.26
N VAL A 294 19.51 1.10 18.09
CA VAL A 294 18.16 1.02 17.53
C VAL A 294 17.13 0.81 18.63
N TYR A 295 16.20 1.75 18.74
CA TYR A 295 15.10 1.73 19.70
C TYR A 295 13.78 1.95 18.98
N TYR A 296 12.70 1.34 19.49
CA TYR A 296 11.37 1.56 18.96
C TYR A 296 10.38 2.05 20.01
N TYR A 297 9.40 2.81 19.54
CA TYR A 297 8.32 3.41 20.31
C TYR A 297 7.01 2.97 19.67
N SER A 298 6.26 2.13 20.41
CA SER A 298 5.08 1.46 19.86
C SER A 298 3.80 2.01 20.49
N TYR A 299 2.88 2.45 19.65
CA TYR A 299 1.56 2.92 20.02
C TYR A 299 0.50 1.96 19.45
N LEU A 300 -0.67 1.90 20.10
CA LEU A 300 -1.83 1.14 19.64
C LEU A 300 -1.48 -0.33 19.30
N ALA A 301 -0.74 -0.99 20.22
CA ALA A 301 -0.31 -2.38 20.07
C ALA A 301 0.43 -2.68 18.75
N GLY A 302 1.25 -1.76 18.27
CA GLY A 302 2.06 -1.94 17.06
C GLY A 302 1.41 -1.43 15.77
N GLN A 303 0.23 -0.83 15.85
CA GLN A 303 -0.38 -0.19 14.68
C GLN A 303 0.45 1.01 14.20
N VAL A 304 0.98 1.80 15.14
CA VAL A 304 1.82 2.96 14.86
C VAL A 304 3.14 2.79 15.60
N ILE A 305 4.24 2.73 14.86
CA ILE A 305 5.58 2.51 15.43
C ILE A 305 6.56 3.56 14.89
N HIS A 306 7.42 4.02 15.76
CA HIS A 306 8.60 4.81 15.42
C HIS A 306 9.86 4.02 15.75
N TYR A 307 10.84 4.00 14.85
CA TYR A 307 12.20 3.53 15.12
C TYR A 307 13.19 4.68 15.07
N LYS A 308 13.89 4.88 16.17
CA LYS A 308 15.10 5.70 16.24
C LYS A 308 16.31 4.84 15.96
N THR A 309 17.16 5.25 15.03
CA THR A 309 18.33 4.48 14.62
C THR A 309 19.59 5.37 14.63
N PRO A 310 20.79 4.80 14.70
CA PRO A 310 22.04 5.57 14.64
C PRO A 310 22.44 5.98 13.21
N ALA A 311 21.56 5.77 12.22
CA ALA A 311 21.86 6.11 10.84
C ALA A 311 21.94 7.62 10.62
N ALA A 312 22.58 8.02 9.53
CA ALA A 312 22.46 9.32 8.91
C ALA A 312 21.21 9.39 8.02
N HIS A 313 21.17 10.27 7.00
CA HIS A 313 20.09 10.35 6.02
C HIS A 313 20.19 9.22 5.00
N ASP A 314 19.81 8.01 5.38
CA ASP A 314 19.97 6.79 4.58
C ASP A 314 18.89 5.75 4.92
N VAL A 315 18.74 4.72 4.07
CA VAL A 315 17.92 3.51 4.32
C VAL A 315 18.84 2.30 4.32
N THR A 316 19.30 1.93 5.50
CA THR A 316 20.22 0.81 5.69
C THR A 316 19.53 -0.55 5.55
N ASN A 317 20.31 -1.63 5.41
CA ASN A 317 19.75 -2.98 5.29
C ASN A 317 18.85 -3.37 6.47
N TYR A 318 19.26 -3.07 7.71
CA TYR A 318 18.44 -3.37 8.88
C TYR A 318 17.13 -2.57 8.93
N MET A 319 17.10 -1.35 8.37
CA MET A 319 15.85 -0.58 8.24
C MET A 319 14.90 -1.24 7.24
N LYS A 320 15.44 -1.80 6.14
CA LYS A 320 14.66 -2.58 5.17
C LYS A 320 14.13 -3.88 5.81
N GLU A 321 14.92 -4.54 6.64
CA GLU A 321 14.49 -5.71 7.42
C GLU A 321 13.38 -5.36 8.44
N ILE A 322 13.52 -4.26 9.18
CA ILE A 322 12.49 -3.74 10.07
C ILE A 322 11.19 -3.49 9.30
N THR A 323 11.30 -2.82 8.14
CA THR A 323 10.15 -2.56 7.27
C THR A 323 9.50 -3.86 6.79
N SER A 324 10.30 -4.81 6.29
CA SER A 324 9.82 -6.12 5.85
C SER A 324 9.09 -6.86 6.98
N ASN A 325 9.67 -6.91 8.16
CA ASN A 325 9.06 -7.54 9.33
C ASN A 325 7.75 -6.87 9.75
N TYR A 326 7.68 -5.54 9.71
CA TYR A 326 6.45 -4.79 9.99
C TYR A 326 5.37 -5.06 8.95
N LEU A 327 5.75 -5.25 7.70
CA LEU A 327 4.85 -5.54 6.60
C LEU A 327 4.55 -7.03 6.43
N THR A 328 5.06 -7.91 7.29
CA THR A 328 4.82 -9.35 7.20
C THR A 328 3.34 -9.61 6.97
N TYR A 329 3.05 -10.20 5.83
CA TYR A 329 1.71 -10.54 5.41
C TYR A 329 1.38 -11.92 5.95
N THR A 330 0.59 -11.95 7.01
CA THR A 330 -0.02 -13.20 7.45
C THR A 330 -1.18 -13.48 6.51
N GLN A 331 -0.95 -14.35 5.54
CA GLN A 331 -2.02 -14.79 4.68
C GLN A 331 -3.11 -15.43 5.52
N SER A 332 -4.36 -15.07 5.27
CA SER A 332 -5.49 -15.80 5.83
C SER A 332 -5.31 -17.28 5.49
N SER A 333 -5.65 -18.17 6.40
CA SER A 333 -5.55 -19.63 6.20
C SER A 333 -6.29 -20.13 4.97
N ALA A 334 -7.03 -19.23 4.35
CA ALA A 334 -7.77 -19.41 3.13
C ALA A 334 -7.04 -18.75 1.95
N PRO A 335 -6.39 -19.51 1.00
CA PRO A 335 -5.86 -18.93 -0.23
C PRO A 335 -7.01 -18.31 -1.03
N ASP A 336 -6.87 -17.04 -1.40
CA ASP A 336 -7.74 -16.43 -2.40
C ASP A 336 -7.37 -17.08 -3.75
N ILE A 337 -8.21 -17.94 -4.25
CA ILE A 337 -8.10 -18.45 -5.62
C ILE A 337 -8.84 -17.48 -6.52
N PHE A 338 -8.14 -16.92 -7.48
CA PHE A 338 -8.74 -16.17 -8.56
C PHE A 338 -8.63 -16.99 -9.86
N LEU A 339 -9.66 -16.89 -10.68
CA LEU A 339 -9.67 -17.47 -12.00
C LEU A 339 -9.09 -16.45 -12.99
N GLU A 340 -7.95 -16.79 -13.58
CA GLU A 340 -7.47 -16.06 -14.76
C GLU A 340 -8.37 -16.47 -15.93
N SER A 341 -8.84 -15.53 -16.69
CA SER A 341 -9.72 -15.64 -17.86
C SER A 341 -10.02 -17.07 -18.32
N GLY A 342 -11.25 -17.50 -18.19
CA GLY A 342 -11.71 -18.79 -18.64
C GLY A 342 -13.22 -18.87 -18.64
N SER A 343 -13.76 -19.67 -19.53
CA SER A 343 -15.15 -20.05 -19.48
C SER A 343 -15.27 -21.24 -18.54
N VAL A 344 -16.11 -21.14 -17.51
CA VAL A 344 -16.53 -22.30 -16.74
C VAL A 344 -17.56 -23.03 -17.57
N THR A 345 -17.20 -24.20 -18.11
CA THR A 345 -18.06 -24.95 -19.01
C THR A 345 -19.02 -25.88 -18.28
N SER A 346 -18.72 -26.27 -17.05
CA SER A 346 -19.65 -27.01 -16.20
C SER A 346 -19.34 -26.89 -14.72
N ILE A 347 -20.37 -26.97 -13.89
CA ILE A 347 -20.28 -27.09 -12.44
C ILE A 347 -21.03 -28.38 -12.07
N ASN A 348 -20.33 -29.38 -11.54
CA ASN A 348 -20.97 -30.58 -11.04
C ASN A 348 -21.35 -30.39 -9.55
N LEU A 349 -22.61 -30.24 -9.29
CA LEU A 349 -23.16 -30.05 -7.94
C LEU A 349 -23.52 -31.36 -7.22
N ASN A 350 -23.40 -32.52 -7.91
CA ASN A 350 -23.81 -33.81 -7.38
C ASN A 350 -22.77 -34.47 -6.46
N THR A 351 -21.60 -33.91 -6.36
CA THR A 351 -20.50 -34.50 -5.56
C THR A 351 -19.92 -33.41 -4.72
N ASP A 352 -20.42 -32.88 -3.77
CA ASP A 352 -19.79 -31.89 -2.86
C ASP A 352 -18.45 -31.25 -3.36
N VAL A 353 -18.17 -31.36 -4.65
CA VAL A 353 -16.98 -30.92 -5.37
C VAL A 353 -17.43 -30.07 -6.54
N ILE A 354 -17.01 -28.80 -6.56
CA ILE A 354 -17.14 -27.97 -7.75
C ILE A 354 -15.92 -28.21 -8.64
N THR A 355 -16.14 -28.81 -9.78
CA THR A 355 -15.10 -28.93 -10.80
C THR A 355 -15.27 -27.77 -11.77
N LEU A 356 -14.30 -26.91 -11.82
CA LEU A 356 -14.20 -25.88 -12.84
C LEU A 356 -13.41 -26.46 -14.00
N ILE A 357 -14.05 -26.61 -15.15
CA ILE A 357 -13.39 -27.06 -16.37
C ILE A 357 -13.19 -25.85 -17.25
N SER A 358 -11.93 -25.46 -17.45
CA SER A 358 -11.61 -24.49 -18.50
C SER A 358 -11.83 -25.13 -19.85
N GLY A 359 -12.71 -24.58 -20.65
CA GLY A 359 -12.77 -24.93 -22.07
C GLY A 359 -11.52 -24.43 -22.80
N GLU A 360 -10.95 -25.22 -23.71
CA GLU A 360 -9.91 -24.81 -24.65
C GLU A 360 -10.42 -23.71 -25.59
#